data_d8686dc3b867de562d7affc0b0b899e4
#
_entry.id   d8686dc3b867de562d7affc0b0b899e4
#
_cell.length_a   1.000
_cell.length_b   1.000
_cell.length_c   1.000
_cell.angle_alpha   90.00
_cell.angle_beta   90.00
_cell.angle_gamma   90.00
#
_symmetry.space_group_name_H-M   'P 1'
#
loop_
_entity.id
_entity.type
_entity.pdbx_description
1 polymer ?
#
loop_
_entity_poly.entity_id
_entity_poly.type
_entity_poly.pdbx_seq_one_letter_code
_entity_poly.pdbx_strand_id
1 'polypeptide(L)'
;LRGTNPQADICRITRELPLRSVDEVVVELQHFCQRFMPDALLGSRVVDQDLYRNLGLTRMLLEEEELARSALKLPPLSVQQLADFNSTGLTVEHILPQEPNFNVVAYGFDSHEAYELHKHRMGNLMLLEGPLNSACNNRTVEDKMSAPNLYFASELKAVGALAAQFARKSPGFHRASI
;
A
#
# COMPACT_ATOMS: atom_id res chain seq x y z
N LEU A 1 -12.02 22.59 -7.01
CA LEU A 1 -12.87 21.93 -8.03
C LEU A 1 -14.32 21.97 -7.57
N ARG A 2 -14.99 23.13 -7.73
CA ARG A 2 -16.45 23.27 -7.54
C ARG A 2 -17.14 22.79 -8.83
N GLY A 3 -17.99 21.78 -8.74
CA GLY A 3 -18.95 21.49 -9.80
C GLY A 3 -18.88 20.11 -10.47
N THR A 4 -18.03 19.20 -10.02
CA THR A 4 -18.01 17.83 -10.56
C THR A 4 -18.51 16.86 -9.49
N ASN A 5 -19.63 16.21 -9.77
CA ASN A 5 -20.20 15.16 -8.92
C ASN A 5 -19.84 13.78 -9.52
N PRO A 6 -18.81 13.09 -8.99
CA PRO A 6 -18.42 11.79 -9.52
C PRO A 6 -19.55 10.75 -9.45
N GLN A 7 -20.44 10.89 -8.49
CA GLN A 7 -21.56 9.99 -8.29
C GLN A 7 -22.55 10.06 -9.46
N ALA A 8 -22.78 11.26 -10.02
CA ALA A 8 -23.67 11.43 -11.18
C ALA A 8 -23.08 10.74 -12.43
N ASP A 9 -21.76 10.87 -12.64
CA ASP A 9 -21.10 10.21 -13.78
C ASP A 9 -21.10 8.67 -13.61
N ILE A 10 -20.83 8.16 -12.40
CA ILE A 10 -20.93 6.71 -12.14
C ILE A 10 -22.36 6.20 -12.38
N CYS A 11 -23.39 6.89 -11.87
CA CYS A 11 -24.78 6.51 -12.09
C CYS A 11 -25.13 6.51 -13.59
N ARG A 12 -24.63 7.47 -14.37
CA ARG A 12 -24.83 7.51 -15.82
C ARG A 12 -24.17 6.30 -16.49
N ILE A 13 -22.88 6.06 -16.22
CA ILE A 13 -22.12 4.92 -16.76
C ILE A 13 -22.86 3.60 -16.44
N THR A 14 -23.24 3.39 -15.20
CA THR A 14 -23.92 2.17 -14.74
C THR A 14 -25.24 1.96 -15.48
N ARG A 15 -26.02 3.03 -15.72
CA ARG A 15 -27.30 2.95 -16.45
C ARG A 15 -27.11 2.56 -17.92
N GLU A 16 -25.99 2.96 -18.52
CA GLU A 16 -25.67 2.71 -19.92
C GLU A 16 -24.96 1.36 -20.14
N LEU A 17 -24.49 0.68 -19.09
CA LEU A 17 -23.79 -0.61 -19.19
C LEU A 17 -24.50 -1.64 -20.10
N PRO A 18 -25.82 -1.86 -20.00
CA PRO A 18 -26.52 -2.84 -20.85
C PRO A 18 -26.52 -2.52 -22.33
N LEU A 19 -26.22 -1.26 -22.69
CA LEU A 19 -26.27 -0.74 -24.05
C LEU A 19 -24.92 -0.61 -24.72
N ARG A 20 -23.81 -0.94 -23.99
CA ARG A 20 -22.42 -0.73 -24.42
C ARG A 20 -21.65 -2.04 -24.47
N SER A 21 -20.66 -2.09 -25.35
CA SER A 21 -19.62 -3.13 -25.31
C SER A 21 -18.68 -2.94 -24.11
N VAL A 22 -17.98 -4.00 -23.74
CA VAL A 22 -16.98 -3.96 -22.65
C VAL A 22 -15.90 -2.91 -22.94
N ASP A 23 -15.42 -2.83 -24.18
CA ASP A 23 -14.37 -1.88 -24.56
C ASP A 23 -14.82 -0.42 -24.40
N GLU A 24 -16.07 -0.11 -24.82
CA GLU A 24 -16.64 1.23 -24.61
C GLU A 24 -16.78 1.59 -23.15
N VAL A 25 -17.14 0.64 -22.29
CA VAL A 25 -17.22 0.83 -20.84
C VAL A 25 -15.83 1.09 -20.25
N VAL A 26 -14.83 0.32 -20.67
CA VAL A 26 -13.44 0.51 -20.22
C VAL A 26 -12.94 1.90 -20.58
N VAL A 27 -13.15 2.35 -21.81
CA VAL A 27 -12.74 3.70 -22.26
C VAL A 27 -13.44 4.78 -21.46
N GLU A 28 -14.74 4.63 -21.20
CA GLU A 28 -15.53 5.60 -20.42
C GLU A 28 -15.03 5.67 -18.96
N LEU A 29 -14.72 4.52 -18.35
CA LEU A 29 -14.15 4.46 -17.00
C LEU A 29 -12.75 5.09 -16.95
N GLN A 30 -11.91 4.87 -17.95
CA GLN A 30 -10.60 5.53 -18.06
C GLN A 30 -10.75 7.06 -18.11
N HIS A 31 -11.67 7.58 -18.94
CA HIS A 31 -11.95 9.01 -19.01
C HIS A 31 -12.47 9.54 -17.66
N PHE A 32 -13.34 8.77 -16.99
CA PHE A 32 -13.81 9.11 -15.66
C PHE A 32 -12.67 9.21 -14.66
N CYS A 33 -11.77 8.22 -14.62
CA CYS A 33 -10.60 8.23 -13.73
C CYS A 33 -9.70 9.43 -14.03
N GLN A 34 -9.36 9.69 -15.28
CA GLN A 34 -8.52 10.82 -15.68
C GLN A 34 -9.15 12.18 -15.32
N ARG A 35 -10.46 12.29 -15.36
CA ARG A 35 -11.18 13.52 -15.00
C ARG A 35 -11.17 13.79 -13.50
N PHE A 36 -11.39 12.75 -12.67
CA PHE A 36 -11.57 12.92 -11.23
C PHE A 36 -10.30 12.64 -10.42
N MET A 37 -9.42 11.80 -10.93
CA MET A 37 -8.16 11.43 -10.31
C MET A 37 -7.07 11.23 -11.38
N PRO A 38 -6.59 12.30 -12.01
CA PRO A 38 -5.47 12.18 -12.96
C PRO A 38 -4.22 11.66 -12.26
N ASP A 39 -3.39 10.92 -12.98
CA ASP A 39 -2.21 10.20 -12.44
C ASP A 39 -1.28 11.11 -11.64
N ALA A 40 -1.07 12.36 -12.10
CA ALA A 40 -0.24 13.32 -11.37
C ALA A 40 -0.82 13.67 -9.99
N LEU A 41 -2.16 13.79 -9.89
CA LEU A 41 -2.83 14.07 -8.61
C LEU A 41 -2.81 12.84 -7.70
N LEU A 42 -3.02 11.65 -8.27
CA LEU A 42 -2.93 10.39 -7.54
C LEU A 42 -1.51 10.20 -6.99
N GLY A 43 -0.50 10.37 -7.83
CA GLY A 43 0.91 10.22 -7.46
C GLY A 43 1.29 11.15 -6.30
N SER A 44 0.95 12.45 -6.37
CA SER A 44 1.23 13.38 -5.28
C SER A 44 0.52 13.01 -3.98
N ARG A 45 -0.74 12.56 -4.07
CA ARG A 45 -1.50 12.15 -2.87
C ARG A 45 -0.94 10.89 -2.24
N VAL A 46 -0.54 9.90 -3.04
CA VAL A 46 0.05 8.66 -2.53
C VAL A 46 1.38 8.93 -1.82
N VAL A 47 2.20 9.85 -2.34
CA VAL A 47 3.52 10.16 -1.78
C VAL A 47 3.43 11.04 -0.54
N ASP A 48 2.56 12.06 -0.54
CA ASP A 48 2.61 13.15 0.45
C ASP A 48 1.56 13.06 1.55
N GLN A 49 0.51 12.25 1.39
CA GLN A 49 -0.59 12.22 2.35
C GLN A 49 -0.41 11.13 3.42
N ASP A 50 -1.01 11.41 4.59
CA ASP A 50 -1.26 10.40 5.63
C ASP A 50 -2.35 9.45 5.13
N LEU A 51 -1.91 8.35 4.53
CA LEU A 51 -2.81 7.33 3.99
C LEU A 51 -3.38 6.42 5.07
N TYR A 52 -2.72 6.32 6.23
CA TYR A 52 -3.19 5.47 7.31
C TYR A 52 -4.55 5.91 7.88
N ARG A 53 -4.93 7.19 7.71
CA ARG A 53 -6.27 7.70 8.04
C ARG A 53 -7.38 7.12 7.17
N ASN A 54 -7.05 6.60 5.99
CA ASN A 54 -8.00 5.95 5.10
C ASN A 54 -7.57 4.51 4.83
N LEU A 55 -7.73 3.64 5.83
CA LEU A 55 -7.30 2.24 5.76
C LEU A 55 -7.91 1.49 4.57
N GLY A 56 -9.12 1.82 4.14
CA GLY A 56 -9.74 1.19 2.98
C GLY A 56 -8.98 1.48 1.68
N LEU A 57 -8.64 2.76 1.44
CA LEU A 57 -7.84 3.15 0.29
C LEU A 57 -6.41 2.61 0.38
N THR A 58 -5.79 2.73 1.55
CA THR A 58 -4.42 2.24 1.78
C THR A 58 -4.32 0.75 1.51
N ARG A 59 -5.24 -0.02 2.05
CA ARG A 59 -5.30 -1.46 1.85
C ARG A 59 -5.49 -1.81 0.37
N MET A 60 -6.41 -1.16 -0.32
CA MET A 60 -6.63 -1.37 -1.76
C MET A 60 -5.35 -1.11 -2.57
N LEU A 61 -4.62 -0.02 -2.30
CA LEU A 61 -3.37 0.29 -3.00
C LEU A 61 -2.28 -0.76 -2.73
N LEU A 62 -2.16 -1.22 -1.49
CA LEU A 62 -1.19 -2.25 -1.11
C LEU A 62 -1.56 -3.64 -1.65
N GLU A 63 -2.85 -3.95 -1.74
CA GLU A 63 -3.35 -5.17 -2.38
C GLU A 63 -3.02 -5.17 -3.88
N GLU A 64 -3.23 -4.05 -4.57
CA GLU A 64 -2.85 -3.89 -5.98
C GLU A 64 -1.33 -4.02 -6.18
N GLU A 65 -0.50 -3.50 -5.27
CA GLU A 65 0.95 -3.68 -5.32
C GLU A 65 1.33 -5.16 -5.18
N GLU A 66 0.75 -5.87 -4.21
CA GLU A 66 1.02 -7.30 -4.00
C GLU A 66 0.58 -8.13 -5.22
N LEU A 67 -0.58 -7.81 -5.78
CA LEU A 67 -1.08 -8.42 -7.01
C LEU A 67 -0.14 -8.18 -8.20
N ALA A 68 0.33 -6.94 -8.38
CA ALA A 68 1.25 -6.61 -9.44
C ALA A 68 2.59 -7.38 -9.29
N ARG A 69 3.08 -7.57 -8.08
CA ARG A 69 4.29 -8.36 -7.79
C ARG A 69 4.07 -9.86 -7.99
N SER A 70 2.87 -10.34 -7.69
CA SER A 70 2.48 -11.74 -7.89
C SER A 70 2.17 -12.06 -9.34
N ALA A 71 1.62 -11.10 -10.08
CA ALA A 71 0.96 -11.28 -11.38
C ALA A 71 1.88 -11.33 -12.59
N LEU A 72 3.18 -11.41 -12.43
CA LEU A 72 4.03 -11.66 -13.59
C LEU A 72 3.65 -12.95 -14.36
N LYS A 73 2.61 -13.69 -13.93
CA LYS A 73 2.10 -14.91 -14.59
C LYS A 73 0.66 -15.32 -14.27
N LEU A 74 -0.17 -14.52 -13.59
CA LEU A 74 -1.50 -14.97 -13.16
C LEU A 74 -2.64 -14.25 -13.91
N PRO A 75 -3.77 -14.94 -14.17
CA PRO A 75 -4.97 -14.30 -14.71
C PRO A 75 -5.53 -13.25 -13.73
N PRO A 76 -6.31 -12.27 -14.22
CA PRO A 76 -6.93 -11.27 -13.37
C PRO A 76 -7.75 -11.94 -12.25
N LEU A 77 -7.69 -11.37 -11.05
CA LEU A 77 -8.41 -11.90 -9.90
C LEU A 77 -9.92 -11.88 -10.16
N SER A 78 -10.57 -12.96 -9.79
CA SER A 78 -12.03 -13.00 -9.75
C SER A 78 -12.56 -12.16 -8.57
N VAL A 79 -13.83 -11.74 -8.66
CA VAL A 79 -14.51 -11.05 -7.56
C VAL A 79 -14.47 -11.86 -6.26
N GLN A 80 -14.50 -13.19 -6.37
CA GLN A 80 -14.40 -14.09 -5.22
C GLN A 80 -13.01 -14.02 -4.58
N GLN A 81 -11.96 -14.02 -5.38
CA GLN A 81 -10.58 -13.89 -4.87
C GLN A 81 -10.34 -12.53 -4.20
N LEU A 82 -10.94 -11.43 -4.74
CA LEU A 82 -10.91 -10.14 -4.08
C LEU A 82 -11.69 -10.15 -2.75
N ALA A 83 -12.83 -10.85 -2.69
CA ALA A 83 -13.58 -11.04 -1.45
C ALA A 83 -12.79 -11.91 -0.44
N ASP A 84 -12.12 -12.95 -0.91
CA ASP A 84 -11.29 -13.83 -0.09
C ASP A 84 -10.06 -13.10 0.45
N PHE A 85 -9.48 -12.17 -0.31
CA PHE A 85 -8.43 -11.25 0.16
C PHE A 85 -8.90 -10.42 1.37
N ASN A 86 -10.15 -9.99 1.40
CA ASN A 86 -10.73 -9.31 2.56
C ASN A 86 -10.92 -10.23 3.77
N SER A 87 -11.01 -11.54 3.57
CA SER A 87 -11.17 -12.55 4.63
C SER A 87 -9.84 -13.11 5.17
N THR A 88 -8.71 -12.83 4.52
CA THR A 88 -7.40 -13.45 4.82
C THR A 88 -6.70 -12.97 6.07
N GLY A 89 -7.29 -12.05 6.83
CA GLY A 89 -6.66 -11.52 8.04
C GLY A 89 -5.42 -10.67 7.77
N LEU A 90 -5.26 -10.12 6.56
CA LEU A 90 -4.21 -9.17 6.24
C LEU A 90 -4.48 -7.83 6.90
N THR A 91 -3.43 -7.20 7.39
CA THR A 91 -3.46 -5.91 8.07
C THR A 91 -2.41 -4.97 7.47
N VAL A 92 -2.58 -3.67 7.69
CA VAL A 92 -1.57 -2.67 7.30
C VAL A 92 -0.52 -2.61 8.40
N GLU A 93 0.69 -2.91 8.04
CA GLU A 93 1.89 -2.87 8.89
C GLU A 93 2.68 -1.58 8.63
N HIS A 94 3.28 -1.03 9.69
CA HIS A 94 4.26 0.04 9.61
C HIS A 94 5.68 -0.53 9.62
N ILE A 95 6.43 -0.33 8.55
CA ILE A 95 7.84 -0.78 8.46
C ILE A 95 8.65 -0.14 9.58
N LEU A 96 8.66 1.19 9.66
CA LEU A 96 9.09 1.95 10.83
C LEU A 96 7.91 2.03 11.81
N PRO A 97 8.08 1.67 13.08
CA PRO A 97 6.97 1.51 14.03
C PRO A 97 6.24 2.83 14.31
N GLN A 98 4.96 2.74 14.68
CA GLN A 98 4.15 3.92 15.01
C GLN A 98 4.67 4.66 16.26
N GLU A 99 5.18 3.91 17.23
CA GLU A 99 5.74 4.42 18.49
C GLU A 99 7.21 4.00 18.58
N PRO A 100 8.14 4.82 18.06
CA PRO A 100 9.54 4.46 18.07
C PRO A 100 10.12 4.52 19.47
N ASN A 101 10.77 3.44 19.89
CA ASN A 101 11.58 3.37 21.11
C ASN A 101 13.07 3.61 20.82
N PHE A 102 13.39 4.24 19.70
CA PHE A 102 14.73 4.53 19.20
C PHE A 102 14.90 6.01 18.86
N ASN A 103 16.15 6.44 18.70
CA ASN A 103 16.43 7.79 18.23
C ASN A 103 16.08 7.92 16.74
N VAL A 104 15.04 8.68 16.39
CA VAL A 104 14.58 8.88 15.01
C VAL A 104 15.61 9.53 14.10
N VAL A 105 16.54 10.33 14.67
CA VAL A 105 17.66 10.92 13.91
C VAL A 105 18.57 9.84 13.33
N ALA A 106 18.70 8.71 14.04
CA ALA A 106 19.44 7.57 13.55
C ALA A 106 18.82 6.90 12.32
N TYR A 107 17.55 7.18 12.03
CA TYR A 107 16.82 6.73 10.83
C TYR A 107 16.71 7.83 9.75
N GLY A 108 17.44 8.93 9.90
CA GLY A 108 17.53 9.99 8.90
C GLY A 108 16.44 11.05 9.01
N PHE A 109 15.68 11.10 10.11
CA PHE A 109 14.71 12.16 10.38
C PHE A 109 15.38 13.28 11.20
N ASP A 110 15.13 14.53 10.82
CA ASP A 110 15.71 15.69 11.50
C ASP A 110 15.17 15.87 12.93
N SER A 111 13.94 15.41 13.17
CA SER A 111 13.27 15.51 14.47
C SER A 111 12.17 14.44 14.62
N HIS A 112 11.62 14.34 15.83
CA HIS A 112 10.47 13.50 16.10
C HIS A 112 9.22 13.98 15.34
N GLU A 113 9.03 15.29 15.20
CA GLU A 113 7.94 15.88 14.42
C GLU A 113 8.05 15.49 12.94
N ALA A 114 9.26 15.49 12.39
CA ALA A 114 9.50 15.02 11.01
C ALA A 114 9.14 13.54 10.87
N TYR A 115 9.46 12.70 11.86
CA TYR A 115 9.05 11.30 11.89
C TYR A 115 7.53 11.14 11.90
N GLU A 116 6.83 11.87 12.76
CA GLU A 116 5.36 11.85 12.87
C GLU A 116 4.68 12.20 11.53
N LEU A 117 5.23 13.14 10.76
CA LEU A 117 4.71 13.52 9.45
C LEU A 117 4.90 12.44 8.37
N HIS A 118 5.86 11.53 8.56
CA HIS A 118 6.24 10.54 7.54
C HIS A 118 5.75 9.13 7.86
N LYS A 119 5.57 8.77 9.14
CA LYS A 119 5.29 7.40 9.56
C LYS A 119 4.05 6.77 8.92
N HIS A 120 3.09 7.59 8.49
CA HIS A 120 1.83 7.16 7.87
C HIS A 120 1.79 7.32 6.34
N ARG A 121 2.93 7.65 5.72
CA ARG A 121 3.04 7.72 4.27
C ARG A 121 3.15 6.32 3.66
N MET A 122 2.75 6.19 2.40
CA MET A 122 2.72 4.92 1.66
C MET A 122 4.05 4.16 1.72
N GLY A 123 5.19 4.87 1.61
CA GLY A 123 6.53 4.25 1.66
C GLY A 123 6.87 3.58 2.99
N ASN A 124 6.12 3.84 4.05
CA ASN A 124 6.28 3.18 5.36
C ASN A 124 5.20 2.14 5.66
N LEU A 125 4.29 1.88 4.71
CA LEU A 125 3.17 0.98 4.89
C LEU A 125 3.31 -0.24 3.98
N MET A 126 2.88 -1.39 4.47
CA MET A 126 2.83 -2.63 3.69
C MET A 126 1.72 -3.53 4.22
N LEU A 127 1.30 -4.51 3.43
CA LEU A 127 0.46 -5.60 3.94
C LEU A 127 1.31 -6.60 4.70
N LEU A 128 0.74 -7.12 5.78
CA LEU A 128 1.31 -8.21 6.55
C LEU A 128 0.19 -9.06 7.14
N GLU A 129 0.43 -10.35 7.28
CA GLU A 129 -0.48 -11.26 7.96
C GLU A 129 -0.70 -10.80 9.42
N GLY A 130 -1.94 -10.78 9.88
CA GLY A 130 -2.31 -10.24 11.18
C GLY A 130 -1.51 -10.82 12.36
N PRO A 131 -1.28 -12.14 12.45
CA PRO A 131 -0.43 -12.72 13.49
C PRO A 131 1.02 -12.22 13.43
N LEU A 132 1.60 -12.07 12.24
CA LEU A 132 2.96 -11.55 12.07
C LEU A 132 3.04 -10.06 12.42
N ASN A 133 2.04 -9.28 11.99
CA ASN A 133 1.94 -7.86 12.34
C ASN A 133 1.88 -7.68 13.88
N SER A 134 1.04 -8.46 14.54
CA SER A 134 0.96 -8.44 16.01
C SER A 134 2.30 -8.82 16.67
N ALA A 135 3.04 -9.77 16.10
CA ALA A 135 4.35 -10.17 16.59
C ALA A 135 5.44 -9.10 16.31
N CYS A 136 5.32 -8.36 15.20
CA CYS A 136 6.19 -7.24 14.87
C CYS A 136 6.06 -6.09 15.88
N ASN A 137 4.83 -5.73 16.25
CA ASN A 137 4.56 -4.65 17.19
C ASN A 137 5.43 -3.40 16.89
N ASN A 138 5.92 -2.69 17.92
CA ASN A 138 6.80 -1.53 17.78
C ASN A 138 8.30 -1.89 17.73
N ARG A 139 8.66 -3.07 17.17
CA ARG A 139 10.06 -3.48 16.98
C ARG A 139 10.76 -2.60 15.95
N THR A 140 12.07 -2.52 16.04
CA THR A 140 12.89 -1.84 15.02
C THR A 140 12.82 -2.56 13.67
N VAL A 141 13.20 -1.87 12.60
CA VAL A 141 13.24 -2.49 11.26
C VAL A 141 14.24 -3.64 11.24
N GLU A 142 15.38 -3.47 11.91
CA GLU A 142 16.42 -4.48 12.03
C GLU A 142 15.89 -5.75 12.69
N ASP A 143 15.14 -5.62 13.79
CA ASP A 143 14.52 -6.76 14.47
C ASP A 143 13.48 -7.47 13.58
N LYS A 144 12.63 -6.70 12.91
CA LYS A 144 11.60 -7.24 11.99
C LYS A 144 12.24 -7.98 10.82
N MET A 145 13.37 -7.47 10.30
CA MET A 145 14.08 -8.02 9.15
C MET A 145 15.04 -9.15 9.49
N SER A 146 15.48 -9.30 10.75
CA SER A 146 16.45 -10.32 11.16
C SER A 146 15.81 -11.55 11.80
N ALA A 147 14.64 -11.40 12.40
CA ALA A 147 13.96 -12.50 13.07
C ALA A 147 13.25 -13.43 12.07
N PRO A 148 13.54 -14.75 12.07
CA PRO A 148 13.00 -15.68 11.08
C PRO A 148 11.48 -15.89 11.19
N ASN A 149 10.89 -15.55 12.33
CA ASN A 149 9.47 -15.68 12.61
C ASN A 149 8.68 -14.37 12.43
N LEU A 150 9.27 -13.36 11.81
CA LEU A 150 8.62 -12.07 11.48
C LEU A 150 8.51 -11.92 9.95
N TYR A 151 9.15 -10.94 9.34
CA TYR A 151 9.00 -10.70 7.91
C TYR A 151 9.44 -11.86 7.01
N PHE A 152 10.44 -12.65 7.44
CA PHE A 152 10.85 -13.86 6.70
C PHE A 152 9.79 -14.98 6.72
N ALA A 153 8.85 -14.95 7.64
CA ALA A 153 7.75 -15.92 7.71
C ALA A 153 6.55 -15.53 6.85
N SER A 154 6.53 -14.32 6.27
CA SER A 154 5.45 -13.85 5.42
C SER A 154 5.45 -14.55 4.06
N GLU A 155 4.25 -14.88 3.57
CA GLU A 155 4.03 -15.40 2.21
C GLU A 155 3.88 -14.28 1.17
N LEU A 156 3.75 -13.02 1.61
CA LEU A 156 3.56 -11.87 0.73
C LEU A 156 4.84 -11.53 -0.04
N LYS A 157 4.69 -11.27 -1.35
CA LYS A 157 5.83 -10.99 -2.25
C LYS A 157 6.48 -9.65 -1.97
N ALA A 158 5.70 -8.64 -1.58
CA ALA A 158 6.22 -7.34 -1.20
C ALA A 158 7.13 -7.45 0.04
N VAL A 159 6.69 -8.19 1.07
CA VAL A 159 7.47 -8.45 2.29
C VAL A 159 8.76 -9.21 1.97
N GLY A 160 8.67 -10.28 1.21
CA GLY A 160 9.83 -11.07 0.79
C GLY A 160 10.85 -10.24 -0.04
N ALA A 161 10.37 -9.36 -0.91
CA ALA A 161 11.22 -8.46 -1.68
C ALA A 161 11.95 -7.46 -0.78
N LEU A 162 11.26 -6.88 0.21
CA LEU A 162 11.84 -5.97 1.19
C LEU A 162 12.90 -6.67 2.04
N ALA A 163 12.59 -7.84 2.59
CA ALA A 163 13.52 -8.64 3.39
C ALA A 163 14.77 -9.03 2.58
N ALA A 164 14.61 -9.43 1.32
CA ALA A 164 15.73 -9.75 0.44
C ALA A 164 16.59 -8.52 0.08
N GLN A 165 15.99 -7.34 -0.03
CA GLN A 165 16.72 -6.08 -0.22
C GLN A 165 17.56 -5.73 1.02
N PHE A 166 16.97 -5.87 2.20
CA PHE A 166 17.65 -5.64 3.47
C PHE A 166 18.85 -6.56 3.62
N ALA A 167 18.69 -7.86 3.41
CA ALA A 167 19.76 -8.85 3.51
C ALA A 167 20.94 -8.56 2.56
N ARG A 168 20.68 -8.01 1.37
CA ARG A 168 21.72 -7.63 0.40
C ARG A 168 22.49 -6.36 0.78
N LYS A 169 21.89 -5.47 1.54
CA LYS A 169 22.45 -4.16 1.91
C LYS A 169 23.15 -4.16 3.28
N SER A 170 23.06 -5.22 4.05
CA SER A 170 23.81 -5.37 5.30
C SER A 170 25.21 -5.93 4.99
N PRO A 171 26.28 -5.21 5.28
CA PRO A 171 26.68 -4.52 6.51
C PRO A 171 26.78 -2.99 6.38
N GLY A 172 25.94 -2.38 5.63
CA GLY A 172 25.91 -0.94 5.48
C GLY A 172 24.53 -0.47 5.05
N PHE A 173 23.49 -0.81 5.83
CA PHE A 173 22.14 -0.32 5.58
C PHE A 173 22.14 1.21 5.58
N HIS A 174 22.14 1.79 4.39
CA HIS A 174 21.96 3.22 4.21
C HIS A 174 20.48 3.56 4.33
N ARG A 175 20.13 4.15 5.44
CA ARG A 175 18.81 4.57 5.94
C ARG A 175 18.06 5.55 5.04
N ALA A 176 18.65 6.03 3.97
CA ALA A 176 18.10 7.00 3.02
C ALA A 176 17.27 6.37 1.87
N SER A 177 16.87 5.10 1.97
CA SER A 177 16.15 4.39 0.89
C SER A 177 14.81 3.78 1.32
N ILE A 178 14.22 4.27 2.42
CA ILE A 178 12.84 3.95 2.84
C ILE A 178 11.93 5.13 2.48
#